data_94ccf7dafb9addff089e8d0e8fea6cb0
#
_entry.id   94ccf7dafb9addff089e8d0e8fea6cb0
#
_cell.length_a   1.000
_cell.length_b   1.000
_cell.length_c   1.000
_cell.angle_alpha   90.00
_cell.angle_beta   90.00
_cell.angle_gamma   90.00
#
_symmetry.space_group_name_H-M   'P 1'
#
loop_
_entity.id
_entity.type
_entity.pdbx_description
1 polymer ?
#
loop_
_entity_poly.entity_id
_entity_poly.type
_entity_poly.pdbx_seq_one_letter_code
_entity_poly.pdbx_strand_id
1 'polypeptide(L)'
;PAAHGALKPPILPSLISFLVFFCLICIGLSGPRDPLQNLLPLTLFTVWWICFPVLQALLGDLWRWINPWDGPVHIVFKGRSYKNLPQQVGVWPAIASFFLAAVYTLTDLAPDDPDRLARVAGGYWLFTFIMCGIFGRDWLHRGEGFTVFFNLIAQLSPLRRKPFGVRFPGQILIAQVPQGLSVATFAVVMLALGSFDGLNETFWWMSQLGINPLEFPGRSAIAWQNRFGMCGAIVVLTTSFAACVWLGLALIGQTAYFQSLFCRLALSLLPIA
;
A
#
# COMPACT_ATOMS: atom_id res chain seq x y z
N PRO A 1 -20.53 -0.99 -10.37
CA PRO A 1 -20.19 -2.22 -9.67
C PRO A 1 -20.03 -3.31 -10.73
N ALA A 2 -18.83 -3.38 -11.33
CA ALA A 2 -18.48 -4.50 -12.17
C ALA A 2 -18.34 -5.69 -11.22
N ALA A 3 -19.34 -6.56 -11.21
CA ALA A 3 -19.25 -7.87 -10.64
C ALA A 3 -18.09 -8.59 -11.33
N HIS A 4 -16.88 -8.47 -10.76
CA HIS A 4 -15.85 -9.44 -11.01
C HIS A 4 -16.44 -10.75 -10.48
N GLY A 5 -16.90 -11.60 -11.38
CA GLY A 5 -17.35 -12.93 -11.05
C GLY A 5 -16.36 -13.53 -10.10
N ALA A 6 -16.75 -13.63 -8.84
CA ALA A 6 -15.91 -14.01 -7.73
C ALA A 6 -15.49 -15.47 -7.90
N LEU A 7 -14.45 -15.68 -8.70
CA LEU A 7 -13.68 -16.92 -8.62
C LEU A 7 -13.20 -17.00 -7.18
N LYS A 8 -13.59 -18.06 -6.48
CA LYS A 8 -13.11 -18.33 -5.11
C LYS A 8 -11.58 -18.25 -5.15
N PRO A 9 -10.95 -17.50 -4.22
CA PRO A 9 -9.50 -17.47 -4.18
C PRO A 9 -8.97 -18.88 -3.96
N PRO A 10 -7.84 -19.22 -4.56
CA PRO A 10 -7.23 -20.52 -4.36
C PRO A 10 -6.71 -20.60 -2.92
N ILE A 11 -7.35 -21.40 -2.09
CA ILE A 11 -7.02 -21.53 -0.67
C ILE A 11 -5.60 -22.07 -0.49
N LEU A 12 -5.21 -23.05 -1.29
CA LEU A 12 -3.90 -23.71 -1.15
C LEU A 12 -2.71 -22.79 -1.36
N PRO A 13 -2.61 -21.96 -2.43
CA PRO A 13 -1.52 -21.01 -2.56
C PRO A 13 -1.48 -19.97 -1.43
N SER A 14 -2.63 -19.51 -0.96
CA SER A 14 -2.71 -18.59 0.18
C SER A 14 -2.18 -19.23 1.48
N LEU A 15 -2.49 -20.50 1.72
CA LEU A 15 -1.96 -21.24 2.89
C LEU A 15 -0.44 -21.44 2.78
N ILE A 16 0.06 -21.77 1.60
CA ILE A 16 1.51 -21.87 1.38
C ILE A 16 2.18 -20.53 1.66
N SER A 17 1.62 -19.43 1.15
CA SER A 17 2.11 -18.07 1.40
C SER A 17 2.08 -17.72 2.90
N PHE A 18 1.02 -18.11 3.61
CA PHE A 18 0.94 -17.94 5.06
C PHE A 18 2.03 -18.73 5.79
N LEU A 19 2.26 -20.00 5.42
CA LEU A 19 3.30 -20.81 6.03
C LEU A 19 4.70 -20.22 5.79
N VAL A 20 4.98 -19.78 4.55
CA VAL A 20 6.24 -19.11 4.21
C VAL A 20 6.40 -17.85 5.05
N PHE A 21 5.36 -17.01 5.14
CA PHE A 21 5.38 -15.80 5.96
C PHE A 21 5.63 -16.11 7.44
N PHE A 22 4.97 -17.13 7.99
CA PHE A 22 5.15 -17.54 9.37
C PHE A 22 6.59 -18.06 9.63
N CYS A 23 7.14 -18.86 8.71
CA CYS A 23 8.54 -19.28 8.78
C CYS A 23 9.50 -18.08 8.76
N LEU A 24 9.25 -17.07 7.91
CA LEU A 24 10.06 -15.86 7.88
C LEU A 24 9.99 -15.07 9.20
N ILE A 25 8.81 -14.98 9.83
CA ILE A 25 8.67 -14.39 11.16
C ILE A 25 9.51 -15.16 12.20
N CYS A 26 9.44 -16.49 12.19
CA CYS A 26 10.26 -17.31 13.11
C CYS A 26 11.76 -17.08 12.87
N ILE A 27 12.21 -17.00 11.61
CA ILE A 27 13.60 -16.69 11.26
C ILE A 27 13.99 -15.29 11.72
N GLY A 28 13.10 -14.29 11.59
CA GLY A 28 13.32 -12.94 12.08
C GLY A 28 13.54 -12.88 13.60
N LEU A 29 12.75 -13.68 14.35
CA LEU A 29 12.81 -13.71 15.81
C LEU A 29 14.01 -14.50 16.36
N SER A 30 14.44 -15.57 15.68
CA SER A 30 15.43 -16.52 16.19
C SER A 30 16.74 -16.57 15.39
N GLY A 31 16.78 -15.96 14.21
CA GLY A 31 17.92 -15.99 13.31
C GLY A 31 18.96 -14.88 13.61
N PRO A 32 19.93 -14.71 12.68
CA PRO A 32 20.94 -13.65 12.80
C PRO A 32 20.30 -12.27 12.90
N ARG A 33 20.87 -11.40 13.74
CA ARG A 33 20.44 -10.00 13.86
C ARG A 33 20.93 -9.11 12.72
N ASP A 34 21.91 -9.56 11.96
CA ASP A 34 22.38 -8.84 10.79
C ASP A 34 21.32 -8.91 9.69
N PRO A 35 20.76 -7.76 9.25
CA PRO A 35 19.73 -7.73 8.21
C PRO A 35 20.17 -8.37 6.89
N LEU A 36 21.46 -8.32 6.55
CA LEU A 36 21.99 -8.90 5.32
C LEU A 36 22.12 -10.43 5.38
N GLN A 37 22.10 -11.01 6.58
CA GLN A 37 22.18 -12.46 6.78
C GLN A 37 20.83 -13.07 7.18
N ASN A 38 19.80 -12.25 7.37
CA ASN A 38 18.48 -12.72 7.78
C ASN A 38 17.51 -12.69 6.60
N LEU A 39 16.83 -13.80 6.37
CA LEU A 39 15.89 -13.94 5.25
C LEU A 39 14.66 -13.05 5.36
N LEU A 40 14.24 -12.65 6.58
CA LEU A 40 13.03 -11.85 6.75
C LEU A 40 13.17 -10.46 6.12
N PRO A 41 14.14 -9.60 6.52
CA PRO A 41 14.30 -8.28 5.89
C PRO A 41 14.64 -8.38 4.40
N LEU A 42 15.49 -9.32 3.98
CA LEU A 42 15.80 -9.54 2.56
C LEU A 42 14.55 -9.87 1.74
N THR A 43 13.68 -10.74 2.27
CA THR A 43 12.44 -11.11 1.56
C THR A 43 11.44 -9.97 1.56
N LEU A 44 11.22 -9.29 2.70
CA LEU A 44 10.23 -8.22 2.77
C LEU A 44 10.63 -6.99 1.97
N PHE A 45 11.88 -6.53 2.07
CA PHE A 45 12.29 -5.31 1.38
C PHE A 45 12.65 -5.54 -0.08
N THR A 46 13.30 -6.65 -0.42
CA THR A 46 13.73 -6.87 -1.80
C THR A 46 12.68 -7.63 -2.63
N VAL A 47 12.23 -8.78 -2.15
CA VAL A 47 11.34 -9.63 -2.96
C VAL A 47 9.92 -9.09 -2.93
N TRP A 48 9.37 -8.84 -1.73
CA TRP A 48 7.97 -8.47 -1.59
C TRP A 48 7.72 -6.99 -1.89
N TRP A 49 8.61 -6.07 -1.49
CA TRP A 49 8.41 -4.63 -1.68
C TRP A 49 8.87 -4.11 -3.04
N ILE A 50 9.93 -4.68 -3.63
CA ILE A 50 10.48 -4.24 -4.92
C ILE A 50 10.04 -5.18 -6.05
N CYS A 51 10.42 -6.48 -5.97
CA CYS A 51 10.19 -7.38 -7.09
C CYS A 51 8.71 -7.68 -7.32
N PHE A 52 7.94 -7.85 -6.25
CA PHE A 52 6.54 -8.23 -6.36
C PHE A 52 5.63 -7.16 -6.98
N PRO A 53 5.71 -5.85 -6.63
CA PRO A 53 4.98 -4.80 -7.34
C PRO A 53 5.28 -4.74 -8.83
N VAL A 54 6.54 -4.93 -9.24
CA VAL A 54 6.93 -4.99 -10.66
C VAL A 54 6.26 -6.17 -11.35
N LEU A 55 6.30 -7.36 -10.74
CA LEU A 55 5.60 -8.54 -11.27
C LEU A 55 4.08 -8.32 -11.34
N GLN A 56 3.51 -7.68 -10.32
CA GLN A 56 2.10 -7.33 -10.26
C GLN A 56 1.70 -6.37 -11.38
N ALA A 57 2.52 -5.34 -11.63
CA ALA A 57 2.33 -4.38 -12.70
C ALA A 57 2.42 -5.02 -14.09
N LEU A 58 3.28 -6.02 -14.28
CA LEU A 58 3.48 -6.71 -15.55
C LEU A 58 2.44 -7.81 -15.79
N LEU A 59 2.24 -8.68 -14.81
CA LEU A 59 1.46 -9.91 -14.94
C LEU A 59 -0.01 -9.77 -14.46
N GLY A 60 -0.32 -8.69 -13.77
CA GLY A 60 -1.64 -8.42 -13.20
C GLY A 60 -1.79 -9.03 -11.80
N ASP A 61 -3.01 -9.15 -11.34
CA ASP A 61 -3.35 -9.50 -9.95
C ASP A 61 -2.84 -10.89 -9.54
N LEU A 62 -1.56 -10.94 -9.11
CA LEU A 62 -0.92 -12.11 -8.51
C LEU A 62 -1.22 -12.18 -7.01
N TRP A 63 -1.37 -11.01 -6.33
CA TRP A 63 -1.66 -10.94 -4.91
C TRP A 63 -2.89 -11.74 -4.51
N ARG A 64 -3.89 -11.76 -5.36
CA ARG A 64 -5.08 -12.58 -5.17
C ARG A 64 -4.78 -14.06 -4.90
N TRP A 65 -3.65 -14.59 -5.42
CA TRP A 65 -3.29 -15.98 -5.28
C TRP A 65 -2.47 -16.27 -4.02
N ILE A 66 -1.60 -15.31 -3.66
CA ILE A 66 -0.61 -15.50 -2.60
C ILE A 66 -0.89 -14.65 -1.35
N ASN A 67 -2.06 -14.02 -1.27
CA ASN A 67 -2.46 -13.25 -0.09
C ASN A 67 -2.45 -14.16 1.16
N PRO A 68 -1.59 -13.89 2.18
CA PRO A 68 -1.40 -14.80 3.30
C PRO A 68 -2.55 -14.82 4.30
N TRP A 69 -3.58 -13.99 4.11
CA TRP A 69 -4.77 -13.94 4.97
C TRP A 69 -5.93 -14.77 4.44
N ASP A 70 -6.12 -14.84 3.11
CA ASP A 70 -7.32 -15.45 2.49
C ASP A 70 -7.54 -16.91 2.92
N GLY A 71 -6.47 -17.73 2.94
CA GLY A 71 -6.53 -19.13 3.35
C GLY A 71 -6.91 -19.29 4.83
N PRO A 72 -6.14 -18.73 5.77
CA PRO A 72 -6.45 -18.79 7.21
C PRO A 72 -7.84 -18.22 7.54
N VAL A 73 -8.21 -17.07 6.97
CA VAL A 73 -9.54 -16.45 7.16
C VAL A 73 -10.65 -17.39 6.67
N HIS A 74 -10.45 -18.05 5.52
CA HIS A 74 -11.44 -18.99 4.99
C HIS A 74 -11.62 -20.21 5.89
N ILE A 75 -10.53 -20.77 6.41
CA ILE A 75 -10.56 -21.97 7.28
C ILE A 75 -11.22 -21.65 8.63
N VAL A 76 -10.79 -20.55 9.27
CA VAL A 76 -11.21 -20.21 10.64
C VAL A 76 -12.62 -19.65 10.66
N PHE A 77 -12.91 -18.66 9.82
CA PHE A 77 -14.18 -17.95 9.86
C PHE A 77 -15.22 -18.52 8.90
N LYS A 78 -14.85 -19.39 7.95
CA LYS A 78 -15.78 -20.07 7.02
C LYS A 78 -16.75 -19.12 6.31
N GLY A 79 -16.28 -17.91 5.99
CA GLY A 79 -17.09 -16.86 5.36
C GLY A 79 -18.06 -16.12 6.30
N ARG A 80 -18.01 -16.39 7.61
CA ARG A 80 -18.79 -15.66 8.61
C ARG A 80 -18.09 -14.36 8.97
N SER A 81 -18.84 -13.30 9.20
CA SER A 81 -18.38 -12.04 9.74
C SER A 81 -19.31 -11.57 10.85
N TYR A 82 -18.76 -10.93 11.86
CA TYR A 82 -19.54 -10.38 12.96
C TYR A 82 -20.32 -9.13 12.56
N LYS A 83 -19.72 -8.28 11.71
CA LYS A 83 -20.30 -7.03 11.19
C LYS A 83 -19.98 -6.86 9.70
N ASN A 84 -20.80 -6.10 9.01
CA ASN A 84 -20.49 -5.65 7.64
C ASN A 84 -19.74 -4.33 7.70
N LEU A 85 -18.70 -4.18 6.89
CA LEU A 85 -18.00 -2.90 6.76
C LEU A 85 -18.90 -1.93 5.95
N PRO A 86 -19.31 -0.76 6.51
CA PRO A 86 -20.18 0.17 5.81
C PRO A 86 -19.57 0.61 4.48
N GLN A 87 -20.39 0.70 3.43
CA GLN A 87 -19.90 1.10 2.10
C GLN A 87 -19.34 2.52 2.07
N GLN A 88 -19.86 3.40 2.92
CA GLN A 88 -19.42 4.80 3.06
C GLN A 88 -17.97 4.94 3.52
N VAL A 89 -17.47 3.94 4.24
CA VAL A 89 -16.08 3.93 4.73
C VAL A 89 -15.08 3.81 3.57
N GLY A 90 -15.49 3.29 2.40
CA GLY A 90 -14.60 3.15 1.25
C GLY A 90 -13.31 2.41 1.62
N VAL A 91 -12.15 2.97 1.21
CA VAL A 91 -10.81 2.45 1.53
C VAL A 91 -10.04 3.33 2.53
N TRP A 92 -10.72 4.18 3.31
CA TRP A 92 -10.07 5.00 4.33
C TRP A 92 -9.28 4.19 5.36
N PRO A 93 -9.76 3.02 5.86
CA PRO A 93 -8.95 2.20 6.76
C PRO A 93 -7.68 1.63 6.09
N ALA A 94 -7.74 1.33 4.79
CA ALA A 94 -6.56 0.91 4.04
C ALA A 94 -5.52 2.03 3.92
N ILE A 95 -5.95 3.29 3.74
CA ILE A 95 -5.04 4.44 3.79
C ILE A 95 -4.33 4.50 5.13
N ALA A 96 -5.08 4.36 6.23
CA ALA A 96 -4.52 4.40 7.57
C ALA A 96 -3.52 3.25 7.82
N SER A 97 -3.86 2.02 7.41
CA SER A 97 -2.98 0.86 7.60
C SER A 97 -1.72 0.94 6.74
N PHE A 98 -1.82 1.44 5.50
CA PHE A 98 -0.68 1.68 4.61
C PHE A 98 0.23 2.79 5.13
N PHE A 99 -0.37 3.89 5.61
CA PHE A 99 0.35 4.98 6.25
C PHE A 99 1.13 4.52 7.49
N LEU A 100 0.51 3.72 8.37
CA LEU A 100 1.20 3.18 9.56
C LEU A 100 2.38 2.27 9.19
N ALA A 101 2.26 1.47 8.13
CA ALA A 101 3.38 0.69 7.61
C ALA A 101 4.50 1.60 7.09
N ALA A 102 4.17 2.68 6.36
CA ALA A 102 5.14 3.67 5.89
C ALA A 102 5.79 4.43 7.05
N VAL A 103 5.05 4.79 8.10
CA VAL A 103 5.63 5.37 9.33
C VAL A 103 6.69 4.46 9.91
N TYR A 104 6.43 3.16 10.00
CA TYR A 104 7.44 2.22 10.48
C TYR A 104 8.66 2.17 9.56
N THR A 105 8.48 1.93 8.28
CA THR A 105 9.60 1.73 7.35
C THR A 105 10.48 2.98 7.18
N LEU A 106 9.85 4.18 7.13
CA LEU A 106 10.55 5.43 6.85
C LEU A 106 11.08 6.14 8.10
N THR A 107 10.47 5.93 9.26
CA THR A 107 10.80 6.74 10.45
C THR A 107 11.20 5.96 11.70
N ASP A 108 11.19 4.62 11.66
CA ASP A 108 11.70 3.83 12.76
C ASP A 108 13.25 3.89 12.82
N LEU A 109 13.79 3.66 14.00
CA LEU A 109 15.24 3.73 14.26
C LEU A 109 16.00 2.61 13.55
N ALA A 110 15.41 1.43 13.45
CA ALA A 110 15.98 0.26 12.83
C ALA A 110 14.85 -0.57 12.18
N PRO A 111 14.28 -0.12 11.06
CA PRO A 111 13.16 -0.80 10.41
C PRO A 111 13.56 -2.15 9.82
N ASP A 112 14.84 -2.33 9.55
CA ASP A 112 15.49 -3.52 9.01
C ASP A 112 15.98 -4.51 10.07
N ASP A 113 15.96 -4.14 11.38
CA ASP A 113 16.27 -5.09 12.47
C ASP A 113 15.30 -6.28 12.40
N PRO A 114 15.81 -7.52 12.22
CA PRO A 114 14.95 -8.69 11.96
C PRO A 114 13.94 -8.96 13.07
N ASP A 115 14.32 -8.79 14.33
CA ASP A 115 13.46 -9.05 15.50
C ASP A 115 12.35 -7.99 15.61
N ARG A 116 12.67 -6.72 15.38
CA ARG A 116 11.66 -5.64 15.34
C ARG A 116 10.71 -5.81 14.17
N LEU A 117 11.25 -6.06 12.99
CA LEU A 117 10.47 -6.27 11.75
C LEU A 117 9.54 -7.48 11.90
N ALA A 118 10.02 -8.59 12.50
CA ALA A 118 9.19 -9.77 12.73
C ALA A 118 8.00 -9.46 13.66
N ARG A 119 8.22 -8.70 14.73
CA ARG A 119 7.13 -8.30 15.65
C ARG A 119 6.12 -7.38 14.97
N VAL A 120 6.59 -6.41 14.20
CA VAL A 120 5.71 -5.47 13.49
C VAL A 120 4.93 -6.18 12.40
N ALA A 121 5.59 -6.96 11.54
CA ALA A 121 4.94 -7.70 10.46
C ALA A 121 3.96 -8.76 11.00
N GLY A 122 4.37 -9.50 12.04
CA GLY A 122 3.49 -10.47 12.72
C GLY A 122 2.30 -9.80 13.40
N GLY A 123 2.52 -8.68 14.07
CA GLY A 123 1.46 -7.86 14.68
C GLY A 123 0.48 -7.31 13.65
N TYR A 124 0.98 -6.82 12.53
CA TYR A 124 0.15 -6.36 11.41
C TYR A 124 -0.69 -7.50 10.81
N TRP A 125 -0.07 -8.68 10.63
CA TRP A 125 -0.77 -9.86 10.15
C TRP A 125 -1.89 -10.26 11.12
N LEU A 126 -1.61 -10.32 12.42
CA LEU A 126 -2.58 -10.69 13.45
C LEU A 126 -3.72 -9.66 13.54
N PHE A 127 -3.39 -8.38 13.53
CA PHE A 127 -4.40 -7.31 13.51
C PHE A 127 -5.35 -7.48 12.32
N THR A 128 -4.82 -7.64 11.11
CA THR A 128 -5.61 -7.83 9.90
C THR A 128 -6.47 -9.10 9.98
N PHE A 129 -5.92 -10.19 10.52
CA PHE A 129 -6.66 -11.44 10.73
C PHE A 129 -7.85 -11.27 11.68
N ILE A 130 -7.66 -10.56 12.80
CA ILE A 130 -8.74 -10.23 13.76
C ILE A 130 -9.81 -9.36 13.07
N MET A 131 -9.40 -8.36 12.34
CA MET A 131 -10.32 -7.48 11.61
C MET A 131 -11.11 -8.23 10.54
N CYS A 132 -10.52 -9.25 9.92
CA CYS A 132 -11.24 -10.16 9.02
C CYS A 132 -12.28 -11.01 9.77
N GLY A 133 -12.05 -11.37 11.03
CA GLY A 133 -13.06 -12.01 11.87
C GLY A 133 -14.25 -11.10 12.15
N ILE A 134 -14.00 -9.81 12.34
CA ILE A 134 -15.03 -8.80 12.61
C ILE A 134 -15.81 -8.44 11.34
N PHE A 135 -15.11 -8.05 10.26
CA PHE A 135 -15.70 -7.47 9.04
C PHE A 135 -15.69 -8.41 7.84
N GLY A 136 -15.21 -9.63 8.01
CA GLY A 136 -15.11 -10.59 6.94
C GLY A 136 -14.04 -10.20 5.91
N ARG A 137 -14.15 -10.78 4.73
CA ARG A 137 -13.26 -10.52 3.60
C ARG A 137 -13.33 -9.08 3.06
N ASP A 138 -14.39 -8.36 3.38
CA ASP A 138 -14.52 -6.94 3.03
C ASP A 138 -13.38 -6.11 3.63
N TRP A 139 -12.85 -6.51 4.78
CA TRP A 139 -11.67 -5.88 5.37
C TRP A 139 -10.44 -6.02 4.47
N LEU A 140 -10.16 -7.19 3.91
CA LEU A 140 -9.03 -7.38 3.00
C LEU A 140 -9.11 -6.47 1.77
N HIS A 141 -10.32 -6.25 1.24
CA HIS A 141 -10.50 -5.46 0.03
C HIS A 141 -10.56 -3.95 0.26
N ARG A 142 -10.90 -3.50 1.47
CA ARG A 142 -11.16 -2.09 1.77
C ARG A 142 -10.43 -1.55 2.99
N GLY A 143 -9.99 -2.43 3.90
CA GLY A 143 -9.33 -2.05 5.16
C GLY A 143 -7.84 -2.37 5.20
N GLU A 144 -7.40 -3.34 4.42
CA GLU A 144 -5.99 -3.76 4.39
C GLU A 144 -5.22 -3.02 3.29
N GLY A 145 -4.20 -2.26 3.69
CA GLY A 145 -3.49 -1.31 2.84
C GLY A 145 -2.74 -1.96 1.68
N PHE A 146 -2.04 -3.06 1.92
CA PHE A 146 -1.26 -3.72 0.87
C PHE A 146 -2.13 -4.43 -0.15
N THR A 147 -3.28 -4.98 0.24
CA THR A 147 -4.23 -5.54 -0.73
C THR A 147 -4.79 -4.46 -1.65
N VAL A 148 -5.13 -3.28 -1.11
CA VAL A 148 -5.56 -2.15 -1.94
C VAL A 148 -4.42 -1.67 -2.83
N PHE A 149 -3.20 -1.52 -2.29
CA PHE A 149 -2.00 -1.16 -3.04
C PHE A 149 -1.76 -2.11 -4.22
N PHE A 150 -1.66 -3.41 -3.97
CA PHE A 150 -1.42 -4.39 -5.03
C PHE A 150 -2.56 -4.47 -6.05
N ASN A 151 -3.80 -4.28 -5.63
CA ASN A 151 -4.94 -4.21 -6.55
C ASN A 151 -4.85 -3.01 -7.49
N LEU A 152 -4.35 -1.86 -7.01
CA LEU A 152 -4.13 -0.68 -7.83
C LEU A 152 -2.98 -0.90 -8.82
N ILE A 153 -1.85 -1.42 -8.35
CA ILE A 153 -0.70 -1.75 -9.19
C ILE A 153 -1.07 -2.78 -10.29
N ALA A 154 -1.88 -3.78 -9.96
CA ALA A 154 -2.35 -4.78 -10.93
C ALA A 154 -3.14 -4.18 -12.10
N GLN A 155 -3.75 -3.00 -11.92
CA GLN A 155 -4.48 -2.31 -12.98
C GLN A 155 -3.55 -1.71 -14.06
N LEU A 156 -2.27 -1.55 -13.75
CA LEU A 156 -1.23 -1.13 -14.72
C LEU A 156 -0.91 -2.24 -15.73
N SER A 157 -1.22 -3.50 -15.40
CA SER A 157 -0.82 -4.64 -16.21
C SER A 157 -1.30 -4.56 -17.66
N PRO A 158 -0.39 -4.78 -18.62
CA PRO A 158 -0.74 -4.89 -20.03
C PRO A 158 -1.48 -6.19 -20.35
N LEU A 159 -1.47 -7.18 -19.46
CA LEU A 159 -2.09 -8.48 -19.74
C LEU A 159 -3.60 -8.43 -19.48
N ARG A 160 -4.36 -8.86 -20.50
CA ARG A 160 -5.79 -9.10 -20.40
C ARG A 160 -6.04 -10.60 -20.28
N ARG A 161 -6.74 -11.00 -19.22
CA ARG A 161 -6.98 -12.43 -18.94
C ARG A 161 -8.20 -13.00 -19.69
N LYS A 162 -9.22 -12.18 -19.98
CA LYS A 162 -10.45 -12.64 -20.67
C LYS A 162 -10.99 -11.55 -21.60
N PRO A 163 -11.02 -11.77 -22.93
CA PRO A 163 -10.23 -12.77 -23.65
C PRO A 163 -8.73 -12.53 -23.46
N PHE A 164 -7.92 -13.58 -23.57
CA PHE A 164 -6.48 -13.44 -23.43
C PHE A 164 -5.92 -12.50 -24.49
N GLY A 165 -5.11 -11.54 -24.10
CA GLY A 165 -4.55 -10.54 -25.02
C GLY A 165 -3.70 -9.51 -24.30
N VAL A 166 -3.13 -8.61 -25.06
CA VAL A 166 -2.33 -7.49 -24.57
C VAL A 166 -3.11 -6.19 -24.77
N ARG A 167 -3.00 -5.28 -23.82
CA ARG A 167 -3.58 -3.92 -23.83
C ARG A 167 -2.50 -2.90 -23.48
N PHE A 168 -2.79 -1.63 -23.70
CA PHE A 168 -1.92 -0.57 -23.22
C PHE A 168 -1.82 -0.61 -21.68
N PRO A 169 -0.60 -0.48 -21.09
CA PRO A 169 -0.42 -0.37 -19.65
C PRO A 169 -1.31 0.75 -19.09
N GLY A 170 -2.01 0.47 -17.98
CA GLY A 170 -2.89 1.44 -17.34
C GLY A 170 -4.21 1.73 -18.08
N GLN A 171 -4.50 1.10 -19.21
CA GLN A 171 -5.75 1.31 -19.97
C GLN A 171 -7.01 1.11 -19.11
N ILE A 172 -6.96 0.21 -18.13
CA ILE A 172 -8.10 0.01 -17.20
C ILE A 172 -8.35 1.27 -16.36
N LEU A 173 -7.30 1.93 -15.88
CA LEU A 173 -7.43 3.12 -15.03
C LEU A 173 -8.17 4.25 -15.77
N ILE A 174 -7.93 4.37 -17.07
CA ILE A 174 -8.56 5.40 -17.93
C ILE A 174 -9.99 5.01 -18.30
N ALA A 175 -10.22 3.72 -18.61
CA ALA A 175 -11.49 3.23 -19.12
C ALA A 175 -12.58 2.99 -18.06
N GLN A 176 -12.20 2.85 -16.79
CA GLN A 176 -13.15 2.61 -15.71
C GLN A 176 -13.88 3.90 -15.29
N VAL A 177 -15.12 3.72 -14.79
CA VAL A 177 -15.87 4.76 -14.09
C VAL A 177 -15.01 5.25 -12.92
N PRO A 178 -14.99 6.57 -12.59
CA PRO A 178 -14.21 7.10 -11.50
C PRO A 178 -14.43 6.27 -10.24
N GLN A 179 -13.36 5.71 -9.72
CA GLN A 179 -13.39 5.03 -8.42
C GLN A 179 -13.67 6.09 -7.36
N GLY A 180 -14.21 5.67 -6.20
CA GLY A 180 -14.60 6.61 -5.15
C GLY A 180 -13.44 7.49 -4.67
N LEU A 181 -13.78 8.62 -4.05
CA LEU A 181 -12.80 9.60 -3.55
C LEU A 181 -11.71 8.97 -2.69
N SER A 182 -12.04 8.00 -1.83
CA SER A 182 -11.07 7.32 -0.97
C SER A 182 -9.98 6.56 -1.76
N VAL A 183 -10.33 5.95 -2.91
CA VAL A 183 -9.35 5.27 -3.76
C VAL A 183 -8.44 6.26 -4.48
N ALA A 184 -9.00 7.38 -4.93
CA ALA A 184 -8.22 8.48 -5.50
C ALA A 184 -7.25 9.07 -4.47
N THR A 185 -7.73 9.30 -3.25
CA THR A 185 -6.88 9.77 -2.15
C THR A 185 -5.78 8.77 -1.81
N PHE A 186 -6.08 7.45 -1.84
CA PHE A 186 -5.05 6.42 -1.63
C PHE A 186 -3.92 6.56 -2.67
N ALA A 187 -4.23 6.76 -3.95
CA ALA A 187 -3.22 6.94 -5.00
C ALA A 187 -2.36 8.19 -4.77
N VAL A 188 -2.96 9.31 -4.34
CA VAL A 188 -2.22 10.54 -4.01
C VAL A 188 -1.34 10.34 -2.78
N VAL A 189 -1.83 9.62 -1.76
CA VAL A 189 -1.05 9.29 -0.55
C VAL A 189 0.14 8.39 -0.90
N MET A 190 -0.02 7.40 -1.79
CA MET A 190 1.10 6.59 -2.27
C MET A 190 2.20 7.46 -2.90
N LEU A 191 1.81 8.37 -3.79
CA LEU A 191 2.76 9.30 -4.41
C LEU A 191 3.43 10.20 -3.38
N ALA A 192 2.68 10.70 -2.39
CA ALA A 192 3.21 11.56 -1.34
C ALA A 192 4.23 10.82 -0.46
N LEU A 193 3.95 9.57 -0.11
CA LEU A 193 4.85 8.74 0.69
C LEU A 193 6.14 8.41 -0.08
N GLY A 194 6.03 7.99 -1.35
CA GLY A 194 7.21 7.73 -2.19
C GLY A 194 8.03 9.00 -2.45
N SER A 195 7.37 10.15 -2.66
CA SER A 195 8.07 11.45 -2.80
C SER A 195 8.79 11.86 -1.52
N PHE A 196 8.18 11.60 -0.35
CA PHE A 196 8.81 11.91 0.93
C PHE A 196 9.96 10.96 1.25
N ASP A 197 9.88 9.69 0.86
CA ASP A 197 10.96 8.72 0.99
C ASP A 197 12.23 9.22 0.28
N GLY A 198 12.11 9.69 -0.96
CA GLY A 198 13.22 10.32 -1.66
C GLY A 198 13.67 11.65 -1.05
N LEU A 199 12.74 12.45 -0.50
CA LEU A 199 13.06 13.77 0.07
C LEU A 199 13.82 13.67 1.40
N ASN A 200 13.41 12.74 2.27
CA ASN A 200 13.91 12.67 3.65
C ASN A 200 15.42 12.35 3.74
N GLU A 201 15.99 11.74 2.71
CA GLU A 201 17.41 11.40 2.62
C GLU A 201 18.25 12.49 1.95
N THR A 202 17.62 13.58 1.49
CA THR A 202 18.36 14.67 0.82
C THR A 202 19.08 15.57 1.81
N PHE A 203 20.23 16.09 1.41
CA PHE A 203 20.97 17.12 2.18
C PHE A 203 20.13 18.39 2.37
N TRP A 204 19.29 18.72 1.40
CA TRP A 204 18.37 19.84 1.50
C TRP A 204 17.41 19.69 2.69
N TRP A 205 16.77 18.52 2.83
CA TRP A 205 15.86 18.25 3.94
C TRP A 205 16.57 18.35 5.30
N MET A 206 17.73 17.70 5.43
CA MET A 206 18.53 17.74 6.65
C MET A 206 18.95 19.17 7.02
N SER A 207 19.35 19.98 6.03
CA SER A 207 19.73 21.37 6.26
C SER A 207 18.56 22.24 6.73
N GLN A 208 17.33 22.01 6.21
CA GLN A 208 16.13 22.69 6.69
C GLN A 208 15.81 22.36 8.16
N LEU A 209 16.19 21.19 8.62
CA LEU A 209 16.07 20.77 10.02
C LEU A 209 17.20 21.28 10.92
N GLY A 210 18.15 22.04 10.37
CA GLY A 210 19.31 22.52 11.11
C GLY A 210 20.34 21.44 11.44
N ILE A 211 20.31 20.33 10.73
CA ILE A 211 21.19 19.17 10.95
C ILE A 211 22.26 19.15 9.87
N ASN A 212 23.53 19.06 10.29
CA ASN A 212 24.62 18.93 9.34
C ASN A 212 24.69 17.49 8.78
N PRO A 213 24.41 17.26 7.50
CA PRO A 213 24.42 15.92 6.93
C PRO A 213 25.81 15.28 6.92
N LEU A 214 26.88 16.09 6.96
CA LEU A 214 28.25 15.63 6.97
C LEU A 214 28.69 15.02 8.31
N GLU A 215 27.93 15.25 9.39
CA GLU A 215 28.14 14.63 10.70
C GLU A 215 27.52 13.24 10.80
N PHE A 216 26.88 12.75 9.73
CA PHE A 216 26.20 11.45 9.66
C PHE A 216 25.25 11.21 10.84
N PRO A 217 24.28 12.12 11.07
CA PRO A 217 23.34 11.98 12.17
C PRO A 217 22.55 10.67 12.01
N GLY A 218 22.49 9.88 13.09
CA GLY A 218 21.69 8.65 13.07
C GLY A 218 20.18 8.95 12.89
N ARG A 219 19.40 7.95 12.50
CA ARG A 219 17.93 8.07 12.33
C ARG A 219 17.21 8.64 13.56
N SER A 220 17.76 8.44 14.77
CA SER A 220 17.21 8.97 16.01
C SER A 220 17.15 10.50 16.07
N ALA A 221 18.10 11.17 15.43
CA ALA A 221 18.17 12.64 15.43
C ALA A 221 17.01 13.29 14.67
N ILE A 222 16.43 12.60 13.66
CA ILE A 222 15.44 13.13 12.73
C ILE A 222 14.11 12.36 12.72
N ALA A 223 13.95 11.35 13.58
CA ALA A 223 12.79 10.46 13.54
C ALA A 223 11.45 11.19 13.69
N TRP A 224 11.35 12.14 14.62
CA TRP A 224 10.14 12.95 14.81
C TRP A 224 9.91 13.92 13.66
N GLN A 225 10.96 14.59 13.21
CA GLN A 225 10.90 15.51 12.10
C GLN A 225 10.44 14.80 10.82
N ASN A 226 10.93 13.60 10.57
CA ASN A 226 10.49 12.79 9.42
C ASN A 226 9.02 12.35 9.54
N ARG A 227 8.52 12.03 10.75
CA ARG A 227 7.08 11.75 10.95
C ARG A 227 6.21 12.94 10.61
N PHE A 228 6.57 14.14 11.10
CA PHE A 228 5.83 15.36 10.77
C PHE A 228 6.00 15.75 9.29
N GLY A 229 7.21 15.62 8.75
CA GLY A 229 7.51 15.86 7.34
C GLY A 229 6.66 15.00 6.41
N MET A 230 6.52 13.71 6.73
CA MET A 230 5.68 12.79 5.97
C MET A 230 4.20 13.18 6.02
N CYS A 231 3.67 13.55 7.20
CA CYS A 231 2.31 14.08 7.31
C CYS A 231 2.16 15.38 6.50
N GLY A 232 3.15 16.27 6.59
CA GLY A 232 3.20 17.50 5.82
C GLY A 232 3.23 17.24 4.31
N ALA A 233 4.04 16.30 3.85
CA ALA A 233 4.12 15.92 2.45
C ALA A 233 2.76 15.42 1.91
N ILE A 234 2.05 14.58 2.67
CA ILE A 234 0.70 14.12 2.31
C ILE A 234 -0.26 15.31 2.17
N VAL A 235 -0.27 16.21 3.15
CA VAL A 235 -1.16 17.38 3.13
C VAL A 235 -0.81 18.29 1.96
N VAL A 236 0.46 18.66 1.81
CA VAL A 236 0.93 19.57 0.75
C VAL A 236 0.65 18.99 -0.63
N LEU A 237 0.98 17.72 -0.87
CA LEU A 237 0.83 17.12 -2.17
C LEU A 237 -0.65 16.91 -2.52
N THR A 238 -1.46 16.48 -1.54
CA THR A 238 -2.91 16.30 -1.75
C THR A 238 -3.62 17.62 -2.01
N THR A 239 -3.30 18.67 -1.23
CA THR A 239 -3.93 19.99 -1.40
C THR A 239 -3.46 20.69 -2.67
N SER A 240 -2.17 20.59 -3.01
CA SER A 240 -1.63 21.15 -4.27
C SER A 240 -2.25 20.47 -5.48
N PHE A 241 -2.35 19.15 -5.48
CA PHE A 241 -3.01 18.41 -6.55
C PHE A 241 -4.49 18.79 -6.69
N ALA A 242 -5.21 18.83 -5.57
CA ALA A 242 -6.61 19.27 -5.55
C ALA A 242 -6.77 20.71 -6.04
N ALA A 243 -5.90 21.62 -5.62
CA ALA A 243 -5.91 23.02 -6.06
C ALA A 243 -5.64 23.16 -7.56
N CYS A 244 -4.67 22.42 -8.11
CA CYS A 244 -4.41 22.42 -9.56
C CYS A 244 -5.62 21.95 -10.37
N VAL A 245 -6.27 20.87 -9.94
CA VAL A 245 -7.49 20.36 -10.60
C VAL A 245 -8.62 21.37 -10.50
N TRP A 246 -8.81 21.98 -9.33
CA TRP A 246 -9.86 22.97 -9.10
C TRP A 246 -9.63 24.24 -9.93
N LEU A 247 -8.40 24.76 -9.94
CA LEU A 247 -8.03 25.95 -10.73
C LEU A 247 -8.23 25.72 -12.22
N GLY A 248 -7.80 24.56 -12.75
CA GLY A 248 -8.03 24.22 -14.15
C GLY A 248 -9.51 24.20 -14.51
N LEU A 249 -10.35 23.63 -13.66
CA LEU A 249 -11.81 23.63 -13.86
C LEU A 249 -12.43 25.01 -13.69
N ALA A 250 -11.93 25.83 -12.79
CA ALA A 250 -12.41 27.20 -12.59
C ALA A 250 -12.15 28.08 -13.83
N LEU A 251 -10.98 27.93 -14.48
CA LEU A 251 -10.63 28.66 -15.69
C LEU A 251 -11.57 28.35 -16.87
N ILE A 252 -12.15 27.15 -16.91
CA ILE A 252 -13.10 26.74 -17.96
C ILE A 252 -14.57 26.78 -17.49
N GLY A 253 -14.84 27.29 -16.29
CA GLY A 253 -16.19 27.40 -15.72
C GLY A 253 -16.89 26.08 -15.40
N GLN A 254 -16.12 25.00 -15.13
CA GLN A 254 -16.65 23.65 -14.94
C GLN A 254 -16.35 23.04 -13.55
N THR A 255 -16.34 23.84 -12.51
CA THR A 255 -16.02 23.41 -11.12
C THR A 255 -16.94 22.29 -10.60
N ALA A 256 -18.16 22.17 -11.12
CA ALA A 256 -19.09 21.10 -10.75
C ALA A 256 -18.53 19.68 -11.02
N TYR A 257 -17.59 19.54 -11.95
CA TYR A 257 -16.96 18.25 -12.28
C TYR A 257 -15.72 17.92 -11.45
N PHE A 258 -15.38 18.73 -10.44
CA PHE A 258 -14.16 18.60 -9.64
C PHE A 258 -13.95 17.18 -9.12
N GLN A 259 -14.91 16.60 -8.40
CA GLN A 259 -14.76 15.28 -7.81
C GLN A 259 -14.51 14.19 -8.87
N SER A 260 -15.24 14.24 -9.99
CA SER A 260 -15.08 13.25 -11.06
C SER A 260 -13.69 13.35 -11.71
N LEU A 261 -13.24 14.58 -12.00
CA LEU A 261 -11.93 14.80 -12.62
C LEU A 261 -10.79 14.50 -11.65
N PHE A 262 -10.90 14.92 -10.38
CA PHE A 262 -9.93 14.60 -9.34
C PHE A 262 -9.71 13.08 -9.24
N CYS A 263 -10.80 12.29 -9.15
CA CYS A 263 -10.71 10.84 -9.05
C CYS A 263 -10.05 10.20 -10.29
N ARG A 264 -10.30 10.72 -11.49
CA ARG A 264 -9.69 10.22 -12.72
C ARG A 264 -8.19 10.55 -12.78
N LEU A 265 -7.84 11.79 -12.52
CA LEU A 265 -6.46 12.26 -12.60
C LEU A 265 -5.59 11.67 -11.48
N ALA A 266 -6.13 11.49 -10.26
CA ALA A 266 -5.39 10.85 -9.18
C ALA A 266 -4.96 9.42 -9.53
N LEU A 267 -5.80 8.65 -10.22
CA LEU A 267 -5.44 7.30 -10.65
C LEU A 267 -4.40 7.29 -11.76
N SER A 268 -4.29 8.36 -12.55
CA SER A 268 -3.21 8.48 -13.55
C SER A 268 -1.83 8.72 -12.96
N LEU A 269 -1.75 9.05 -11.65
CA LEU A 269 -0.49 9.19 -10.92
C LEU A 269 0.14 7.84 -10.53
N LEU A 270 -0.64 6.75 -10.52
CA LEU A 270 -0.17 5.41 -10.10
C LEU A 270 1.12 4.92 -10.79
N PRO A 271 1.37 5.19 -12.09
CA PRO A 271 2.63 4.80 -12.72
C PRO A 271 3.85 5.58 -12.21
N ILE A 272 3.63 6.68 -11.48
CA ILE A 272 4.66 7.59 -10.96
C ILE A 272 4.88 7.34 -9.47
N ALA A 273 3.84 6.90 -8.75
CA ALA A 273 3.87 6.58 -7.33
C ALA A 273 4.52 5.24 -7.04
#